data_b7db27b89ba1655e15843964f2b4d139
#
_entry.id   b7db27b89ba1655e15843964f2b4d139
#
_cell.length_a   1.000
_cell.length_b   1.000
_cell.length_c   1.000
_cell.angle_alpha   90.00
_cell.angle_beta   90.00
_cell.angle_gamma   90.00
#
_symmetry.space_group_name_H-M   'P 1'
#
loop_
_entity.id
_entity.type
_entity.pdbx_description
1 polymer ?
#
loop_
_entity_poly.entity_id
_entity_poly.type
_entity_poly.pdbx_seq_one_letter_code
_entity_poly.pdbx_strand_id
1 'polypeptide(L)'
;MKKIALFTALLTLGIAVNAQTLNVQSAMTDLKRGYLNKAKAAIDKACTHEDTKEDAKTWYYAGLIYSMIGDAATDPNSKYKKYKDLDPDWCEKAYNAAMRCKELDKTDGYDLKYIFSKVGSSYYNKSIELFNTGNYQDALTNSDKAAKVLNNSGDPDLANESIYISGYCCQMLKDNEGVKKYYGPLVRKNKIKDDFKPRMQHVYTVMYGIYKEQKDTANVIKTAERYTKVMPEDPSANLLLANAYVWTGNKSKAVELAQKAEDETRNTPGYAKWLCAVAGIYEQTGDFATAEAKFKESSTLEPNQLEANSGMATMLFKRAYEKDQAISNLGYSEEDEVISKKLTEERNAFLNQAIDYLKNAIKYVDALDANGQAQHRADLYNCLRTLNTCYITLEMYDESKPIKARIDQIEAGAN
;
A
#
# COMPACT_ATOMS: atom_id res chain seq x y z
N MET A 1 45.34 -6.62 64.67
CA MET A 1 45.27 -5.88 63.40
C MET A 1 44.39 -6.59 62.31
N LYS A 2 44.40 -7.93 62.17
CA LYS A 2 43.60 -8.65 61.15
C LYS A 2 42.07 -8.58 61.37
N LYS A 3 41.54 -8.43 62.58
CA LYS A 3 40.09 -8.34 62.87
C LYS A 3 39.51 -6.94 62.58
N ILE A 4 40.28 -5.87 62.62
CA ILE A 4 39.85 -4.49 62.31
C ILE A 4 39.77 -4.27 60.79
N ALA A 5 40.68 -4.87 60.02
CA ALA A 5 40.64 -4.83 58.55
C ALA A 5 39.42 -5.57 57.96
N LEU A 6 38.98 -6.67 58.60
CA LEU A 6 37.79 -7.41 58.15
C LEU A 6 36.50 -6.66 58.43
N PHE A 7 36.44 -5.90 59.54
CA PHE A 7 35.26 -5.10 59.91
C PHE A 7 35.10 -3.84 59.04
N THR A 8 36.22 -3.21 58.65
CA THR A 8 36.23 -2.10 57.73
C THR A 8 35.87 -2.51 56.30
N ALA A 9 36.33 -3.69 55.84
CA ALA A 9 35.92 -4.23 54.53
C ALA A 9 34.42 -4.60 54.45
N LEU A 10 33.85 -5.15 55.53
CA LEU A 10 32.41 -5.44 55.62
C LEU A 10 31.55 -4.16 55.71
N LEU A 11 32.02 -3.11 56.38
CA LEU A 11 31.31 -1.81 56.42
C LEU A 11 31.34 -1.08 55.08
N THR A 12 32.45 -1.16 54.34
CA THR A 12 32.56 -0.53 53.01
C THR A 12 31.70 -1.27 51.95
N LEU A 13 31.60 -2.60 52.00
CA LEU A 13 30.67 -3.36 51.16
C LEU A 13 29.18 -3.07 51.50
N GLY A 14 28.80 -2.98 52.78
CA GLY A 14 27.47 -2.65 53.19
C GLY A 14 27.04 -1.22 52.82
N ILE A 15 27.97 -0.27 52.81
CA ILE A 15 27.69 1.13 52.37
C ILE A 15 27.55 1.20 50.86
N ALA A 16 28.32 0.40 50.09
CA ALA A 16 28.25 0.36 48.66
C ALA A 16 26.91 -0.21 48.16
N VAL A 17 26.42 -1.30 48.75
CA VAL A 17 25.13 -1.92 48.41
C VAL A 17 23.95 -0.96 48.75
N ASN A 18 24.00 -0.25 49.90
CA ASN A 18 22.98 0.75 50.23
C ASN A 18 23.05 1.98 49.29
N ALA A 19 24.23 2.42 48.86
CA ALA A 19 24.39 3.60 48.01
C ALA A 19 23.83 3.38 46.59
N GLN A 20 23.82 2.18 46.06
CA GLN A 20 23.35 1.88 44.70
C GLN A 20 21.84 1.62 44.62
N THR A 21 21.25 0.97 45.61
CA THR A 21 19.81 0.93 45.81
C THR A 21 19.26 2.37 45.99
N LEU A 22 20.05 3.28 46.56
CA LEU A 22 19.75 4.72 46.63
C LEU A 22 19.74 5.40 45.27
N ASN A 23 20.54 4.99 44.28
CA ASN A 23 20.48 5.56 42.91
C ASN A 23 19.17 5.21 42.21
N VAL A 24 18.68 3.99 42.31
CA VAL A 24 17.35 3.61 41.77
C VAL A 24 16.25 4.38 42.51
N GLN A 25 16.32 4.49 43.84
CA GLN A 25 15.37 5.25 44.66
C GLN A 25 15.39 6.76 44.31
N SER A 26 16.60 7.35 44.13
CA SER A 26 16.76 8.74 43.69
C SER A 26 16.15 8.95 42.31
N ALA A 27 16.44 8.06 41.35
CA ALA A 27 15.88 8.14 40.01
C ALA A 27 14.35 8.11 40.04
N MET A 28 13.74 7.21 40.84
CA MET A 28 12.30 7.13 41.03
C MET A 28 11.73 8.41 41.65
N THR A 29 12.39 8.95 42.64
CA THR A 29 11.96 10.15 43.36
C THR A 29 12.04 11.38 42.45
N ASP A 30 13.14 11.54 41.73
CA ASP A 30 13.34 12.65 40.80
C ASP A 30 12.41 12.57 39.60
N LEU A 31 12.12 11.34 39.12
CA LEU A 31 11.12 11.10 38.08
C LEU A 31 9.72 11.56 38.53
N LYS A 32 9.29 11.17 39.72
CA LYS A 32 8.00 11.64 40.33
C LYS A 32 7.93 13.13 40.47
N ARG A 33 9.03 13.80 40.77
CA ARG A 33 9.13 15.27 40.87
C ARG A 33 9.28 15.94 39.51
N GLY A 34 9.45 15.21 38.43
CA GLY A 34 9.62 15.78 37.10
C GLY A 34 11.02 16.35 36.82
N TYR A 35 12.03 15.94 37.58
CA TYR A 35 13.43 16.35 37.38
C TYR A 35 14.16 15.34 36.49
N LEU A 36 13.81 15.30 35.15
CA LEU A 36 14.30 14.27 34.23
C LEU A 36 15.82 14.23 34.12
N ASN A 37 16.52 15.35 34.19
CA ASN A 37 17.98 15.42 34.17
C ASN A 37 18.63 14.70 35.36
N LYS A 38 18.07 14.86 36.57
CA LYS A 38 18.54 14.21 37.80
C LYS A 38 18.18 12.71 37.76
N ALA A 39 16.94 12.40 37.37
CA ALA A 39 16.46 11.04 37.24
C ALA A 39 17.35 10.24 36.25
N LYS A 40 17.66 10.82 35.08
CA LYS A 40 18.58 10.24 34.11
C LYS A 40 19.97 9.99 34.70
N ALA A 41 20.57 11.00 35.32
CA ALA A 41 21.91 10.86 35.89
C ALA A 41 22.01 9.76 36.98
N ALA A 42 20.94 9.58 37.76
CA ALA A 42 20.86 8.55 38.78
C ALA A 42 20.66 7.15 38.16
N ILE A 43 19.74 7.01 37.20
CA ILE A 43 19.44 5.71 36.58
C ILE A 43 20.60 5.20 35.73
N ASP A 44 21.31 6.08 35.02
CA ASP A 44 22.48 5.70 34.20
C ASP A 44 23.58 5.04 35.07
N LYS A 45 23.79 5.57 36.28
CA LYS A 45 24.70 4.96 37.25
C LYS A 45 24.20 3.59 37.74
N ALA A 46 22.90 3.47 37.98
CA ALA A 46 22.30 2.21 38.41
C ALA A 46 22.38 1.11 37.35
N CYS A 47 22.17 1.48 36.07
CA CYS A 47 22.22 0.53 34.94
C CYS A 47 23.62 -0.09 34.71
N THR A 48 24.69 0.55 35.20
CA THR A 48 26.08 0.08 35.00
C THR A 48 26.67 -0.56 36.25
N HIS A 49 26.01 -0.48 37.40
CA HIS A 49 26.54 -0.98 38.66
C HIS A 49 26.28 -2.46 38.86
N GLU A 50 27.26 -3.21 39.36
CA GLU A 50 27.21 -4.65 39.54
C GLU A 50 26.01 -5.15 40.34
N ASP A 51 25.62 -4.42 41.40
CA ASP A 51 24.50 -4.83 42.29
C ASP A 51 23.11 -4.55 41.73
N THR A 52 23.00 -3.66 40.73
CA THR A 52 21.69 -3.18 40.24
C THR A 52 21.46 -3.43 38.74
N LYS A 53 22.48 -3.72 37.96
CA LYS A 53 22.39 -4.00 36.53
C LYS A 53 21.59 -5.28 36.19
N GLU A 54 21.46 -6.20 37.12
CA GLU A 54 20.68 -7.45 37.00
C GLU A 54 19.32 -7.36 37.67
N ASP A 55 18.88 -6.15 38.13
CA ASP A 55 17.56 -5.92 38.71
C ASP A 55 16.59 -5.40 37.66
N ALA A 56 15.52 -6.12 37.35
CA ALA A 56 14.44 -5.71 36.42
C ALA A 56 13.88 -4.33 36.72
N LYS A 57 13.77 -3.97 38.00
CA LYS A 57 13.30 -2.65 38.46
C LYS A 57 14.17 -1.51 37.94
N THR A 58 15.46 -1.69 37.92
CA THR A 58 16.40 -0.69 37.38
C THR A 58 16.09 -0.39 35.92
N TRP A 59 15.93 -1.40 35.11
CA TRP A 59 15.65 -1.27 33.69
C TRP A 59 14.22 -0.78 33.40
N TYR A 60 13.25 -1.16 34.21
CA TYR A 60 11.91 -0.59 34.12
C TYR A 60 11.93 0.94 34.27
N TYR A 61 12.58 1.45 35.32
CA TYR A 61 12.69 2.89 35.54
C TYR A 61 13.56 3.58 34.50
N ALA A 62 14.60 2.93 33.99
CA ALA A 62 15.37 3.45 32.87
C ALA A 62 14.48 3.66 31.64
N GLY A 63 13.70 2.64 31.28
CA GLY A 63 12.73 2.72 30.18
C GLY A 63 11.72 3.85 30.35
N LEU A 64 11.13 4.02 31.56
CA LEU A 64 10.22 5.11 31.86
C LEU A 64 10.86 6.48 31.73
N ILE A 65 12.07 6.66 32.29
CA ILE A 65 12.79 7.95 32.27
C ILE A 65 13.10 8.34 30.83
N TYR A 66 13.66 7.42 30.02
CA TYR A 66 13.95 7.70 28.62
C TYR A 66 12.69 7.94 27.80
N SER A 67 11.58 7.24 28.06
CA SER A 67 10.30 7.50 27.39
C SER A 67 9.74 8.89 27.71
N MET A 68 9.90 9.37 28.96
CA MET A 68 9.50 10.74 29.33
C MET A 68 10.41 11.82 28.74
N ILE A 69 11.70 11.53 28.54
CA ILE A 69 12.60 12.38 27.74
C ILE A 69 12.08 12.42 26.29
N GLY A 70 11.62 11.30 25.77
CA GLY A 70 10.95 11.22 24.46
C GLY A 70 9.68 12.07 24.38
N ASP A 71 8.85 12.10 25.44
CA ASP A 71 7.71 13.02 25.51
C ASP A 71 8.14 14.48 25.45
N ALA A 72 9.24 14.83 26.14
CA ALA A 72 9.78 16.17 26.08
C ALA A 72 10.27 16.54 24.67
N ALA A 73 10.85 15.60 23.94
CA ALA A 73 11.42 15.81 22.61
C ALA A 73 10.36 15.84 21.49
N THR A 74 9.26 15.07 21.62
CA THR A 74 8.30 14.83 20.53
C THR A 74 6.95 15.55 20.72
N ASP A 75 6.58 15.93 21.95
CA ASP A 75 5.33 16.65 22.23
C ASP A 75 5.60 18.12 22.57
N PRO A 76 5.24 19.07 21.69
CA PRO A 76 5.42 20.50 21.94
C PRO A 76 4.63 21.02 23.17
N ASN A 77 3.59 20.30 23.61
CA ASN A 77 2.77 20.62 24.78
C ASN A 77 3.22 19.87 26.04
N SER A 78 4.28 19.09 25.96
CA SER A 78 4.78 18.36 27.12
C SER A 78 5.18 19.29 28.26
N LYS A 79 4.73 18.97 29.48
CA LYS A 79 5.20 19.65 30.71
C LYS A 79 6.71 19.49 30.92
N TYR A 80 7.34 18.58 30.20
CA TYR A 80 8.78 18.32 30.24
C TYR A 80 9.56 18.98 29.09
N LYS A 81 8.95 19.85 28.30
CA LYS A 81 9.53 20.54 27.13
C LYS A 81 10.94 21.13 27.35
N LYS A 82 11.24 21.58 28.57
CA LYS A 82 12.57 22.11 28.93
C LYS A 82 13.70 21.06 28.83
N TYR A 83 13.35 19.77 28.70
CA TYR A 83 14.29 18.66 28.58
C TYR A 83 14.33 18.06 27.17
N LYS A 84 13.79 18.75 26.15
CA LYS A 84 13.66 18.22 24.77
C LYS A 84 14.99 17.77 24.16
N ASP A 85 16.08 18.40 24.55
CA ASP A 85 17.43 18.12 24.02
C ASP A 85 18.29 17.32 25.01
N LEU A 86 17.68 16.74 26.07
CA LEU A 86 18.41 16.10 27.16
C LEU A 86 19.13 14.81 26.71
N ASP A 87 18.55 14.05 25.80
CA ASP A 87 19.15 12.84 25.26
C ASP A 87 18.59 12.55 23.87
N PRO A 88 19.36 12.73 22.78
CA PRO A 88 18.90 12.46 21.42
C PRO A 88 18.67 10.97 21.15
N ASP A 89 19.33 10.08 21.91
CA ASP A 89 19.25 8.62 21.75
C ASP A 89 18.18 7.99 22.65
N TRP A 90 17.28 8.80 23.22
CA TRP A 90 16.26 8.37 24.19
C TRP A 90 15.44 7.16 23.71
N CYS A 91 15.11 7.13 22.41
CA CYS A 91 14.26 6.10 21.84
C CYS A 91 14.92 4.71 21.88
N GLU A 92 16.18 4.62 21.46
CA GLU A 92 16.95 3.38 21.49
C GLU A 92 17.26 2.95 22.94
N LYS A 93 17.59 3.90 23.81
CA LYS A 93 17.81 3.63 25.24
C LYS A 93 16.55 3.14 25.94
N ALA A 94 15.39 3.74 25.65
CA ALA A 94 14.11 3.27 26.19
C ALA A 94 13.78 1.86 25.71
N TYR A 95 13.99 1.57 24.42
CA TYR A 95 13.79 0.23 23.87
C TYR A 95 14.70 -0.82 24.54
N ASN A 96 15.99 -0.55 24.60
CA ASN A 96 16.98 -1.46 25.20
C ASN A 96 16.68 -1.72 26.69
N ALA A 97 16.29 -0.66 27.41
CA ALA A 97 15.89 -0.78 28.80
C ALA A 97 14.63 -1.65 28.99
N ALA A 98 13.61 -1.45 28.14
CA ALA A 98 12.39 -2.27 28.17
C ALA A 98 12.69 -3.75 27.85
N MET A 99 13.53 -4.01 26.86
CA MET A 99 13.93 -5.37 26.51
C MET A 99 14.73 -6.04 27.63
N ARG A 100 15.67 -5.32 28.24
CA ARG A 100 16.44 -5.84 29.37
C ARG A 100 15.54 -6.08 30.60
N CYS A 101 14.60 -5.19 30.89
CA CYS A 101 13.59 -5.41 31.92
C CYS A 101 12.81 -6.71 31.66
N LYS A 102 12.33 -6.90 30.44
CA LYS A 102 11.57 -8.11 30.04
C LYS A 102 12.38 -9.40 30.19
N GLU A 103 13.68 -9.37 29.91
CA GLU A 103 14.57 -10.52 30.11
C GLU A 103 14.75 -10.88 31.57
N LEU A 104 14.83 -9.88 32.44
CA LEU A 104 15.11 -10.05 33.87
C LEU A 104 13.84 -10.30 34.69
N ASP A 105 12.69 -9.80 34.25
CA ASP A 105 11.40 -9.96 34.93
C ASP A 105 10.78 -11.32 34.65
N LYS A 106 11.06 -12.27 35.54
CA LYS A 106 10.51 -13.64 35.46
C LYS A 106 9.04 -13.75 35.88
N THR A 107 8.44 -12.67 36.39
CA THR A 107 7.10 -12.65 36.99
C THR A 107 6.09 -11.84 36.20
N ASP A 108 6.51 -11.23 35.09
CA ASP A 108 5.72 -10.26 34.32
C ASP A 108 5.13 -9.14 35.22
N GLY A 109 5.89 -8.74 36.25
CA GLY A 109 5.47 -7.78 37.27
C GLY A 109 5.52 -6.31 36.80
N TYR A 110 6.19 -6.01 35.67
CA TYR A 110 6.33 -4.67 35.12
C TYR A 110 5.53 -4.46 33.84
N ASP A 111 4.61 -3.48 33.85
CA ASP A 111 3.88 -3.11 32.64
C ASP A 111 4.73 -2.21 31.72
N LEU A 112 5.25 -2.81 30.65
CA LEU A 112 6.10 -2.16 29.67
C LEU A 112 5.32 -1.52 28.49
N LYS A 113 3.97 -1.60 28.48
CA LYS A 113 3.15 -1.14 27.35
C LYS A 113 3.37 0.32 27.01
N TYR A 114 3.44 1.20 28.02
CA TYR A 114 3.69 2.62 27.80
C TYR A 114 5.04 2.86 27.11
N ILE A 115 6.11 2.17 27.55
CA ILE A 115 7.45 2.31 26.97
C ILE A 115 7.44 1.83 25.51
N PHE A 116 6.90 0.63 25.26
CA PHE A 116 6.81 0.09 23.91
C PHE A 116 5.93 0.94 22.99
N SER A 117 4.80 1.46 23.48
CA SER A 117 3.96 2.38 22.71
C SER A 117 4.72 3.65 22.31
N LYS A 118 5.43 4.26 23.23
CA LYS A 118 6.20 5.48 22.98
C LYS A 118 7.34 5.27 21.98
N VAL A 119 8.11 4.23 22.18
CA VAL A 119 9.21 3.83 21.28
C VAL A 119 8.67 3.47 19.89
N GLY A 120 7.62 2.65 19.83
CA GLY A 120 7.02 2.23 18.58
C GLY A 120 6.43 3.38 17.78
N SER A 121 5.71 4.30 18.45
CA SER A 121 5.21 5.53 17.81
C SER A 121 6.34 6.42 17.27
N SER A 122 7.47 6.49 17.97
CA SER A 122 8.63 7.27 17.50
C SER A 122 9.21 6.67 16.22
N TYR A 123 9.42 5.34 16.16
CA TYR A 123 9.88 4.67 14.95
C TYR A 123 8.85 4.79 13.80
N TYR A 124 7.55 4.68 14.11
CA TYR A 124 6.49 4.87 13.12
C TYR A 124 6.53 6.27 12.50
N ASN A 125 6.56 7.32 13.33
CA ASN A 125 6.63 8.70 12.85
C ASN A 125 7.88 8.96 12.01
N LYS A 126 9.03 8.42 12.43
CA LYS A 126 10.27 8.51 11.65
C LYS A 126 10.16 7.79 10.31
N SER A 127 9.47 6.65 10.27
CA SER A 127 9.24 5.92 9.02
C SER A 127 8.40 6.74 8.02
N ILE A 128 7.36 7.45 8.50
CA ILE A 128 6.51 8.31 7.67
C ILE A 128 7.33 9.50 7.12
N GLU A 129 8.13 10.15 7.95
CA GLU A 129 9.01 11.25 7.53
C GLU A 129 9.95 10.80 6.40
N LEU A 130 10.63 9.67 6.58
CA LEU A 130 11.55 9.10 5.60
C LEU A 130 10.84 8.66 4.32
N PHE A 131 9.66 8.07 4.45
CA PHE A 131 8.82 7.69 3.31
C PHE A 131 8.46 8.92 2.46
N ASN A 132 8.00 10.00 3.09
CA ASN A 132 7.60 11.23 2.40
C ASN A 132 8.78 11.95 1.70
N THR A 133 10.02 11.71 2.16
CA THR A 133 11.24 12.22 1.50
C THR A 133 11.84 11.25 0.48
N GLY A 134 11.18 10.11 0.20
CA GLY A 134 11.63 9.12 -0.79
C GLY A 134 12.73 8.18 -0.29
N ASN A 135 13.12 8.27 1.00
CA ASN A 135 14.10 7.36 1.58
C ASN A 135 13.44 6.05 2.04
N TYR A 136 13.01 5.24 1.08
CA TYR A 136 12.20 4.03 1.32
C TYR A 136 12.94 2.94 2.08
N GLN A 137 14.28 2.83 1.95
CA GLN A 137 15.04 1.82 2.65
C GLN A 137 15.10 2.08 4.16
N ASP A 138 15.35 3.33 4.56
CA ASP A 138 15.37 3.71 5.97
C ASP A 138 13.95 3.75 6.55
N ALA A 139 12.96 4.16 5.74
CA ALA A 139 11.54 4.09 6.11
C ALA A 139 11.13 2.65 6.42
N LEU A 140 11.51 1.67 5.59
CA LEU A 140 11.29 0.24 5.81
C LEU A 140 11.94 -0.23 7.13
N THR A 141 13.18 0.16 7.35
CA THR A 141 13.92 -0.21 8.58
C THR A 141 13.19 0.30 9.83
N ASN A 142 12.71 1.54 9.81
CA ASN A 142 12.01 2.13 10.95
C ASN A 142 10.59 1.57 11.12
N SER A 143 9.83 1.35 10.04
CA SER A 143 8.50 0.77 10.12
C SER A 143 8.50 -0.70 10.58
N ASP A 144 9.50 -1.50 10.18
CA ASP A 144 9.68 -2.88 10.67
C ASP A 144 10.01 -2.91 12.17
N LYS A 145 10.88 -1.98 12.64
CA LYS A 145 11.13 -1.80 14.08
C LYS A 145 9.85 -1.39 14.82
N ALA A 146 9.11 -0.41 14.28
CA ALA A 146 7.85 0.04 14.86
C ALA A 146 6.86 -1.12 15.02
N ALA A 147 6.63 -1.90 13.97
CA ALA A 147 5.71 -3.05 14.00
C ALA A 147 6.10 -4.07 15.08
N LYS A 148 7.39 -4.40 15.19
CA LYS A 148 7.90 -5.34 16.20
C LYS A 148 7.72 -4.84 17.62
N VAL A 149 7.99 -3.56 17.86
CA VAL A 149 7.88 -2.94 19.18
C VAL A 149 6.41 -2.80 19.59
N LEU A 150 5.55 -2.33 18.68
CA LEU A 150 4.13 -2.09 18.92
C LEU A 150 3.35 -3.38 19.20
N ASN A 151 3.78 -4.51 18.66
CA ASN A 151 3.19 -5.81 19.05
C ASN A 151 3.34 -6.12 20.54
N ASN A 152 4.32 -5.53 21.24
CA ASN A 152 4.50 -5.65 22.68
C ASN A 152 3.76 -4.57 23.49
N SER A 153 3.25 -3.52 22.84
CA SER A 153 2.55 -2.41 23.52
C SER A 153 1.08 -2.70 23.79
N GLY A 154 0.51 -3.69 23.10
CA GLY A 154 -0.92 -3.94 23.10
C GLY A 154 -1.71 -2.98 22.21
N ASP A 155 -1.04 -2.25 21.31
CA ASP A 155 -1.65 -1.42 20.27
C ASP A 155 -1.54 -2.11 18.90
N PRO A 156 -2.51 -2.99 18.56
CA PRO A 156 -2.49 -3.72 17.30
C PRO A 156 -2.77 -2.82 16.09
N ASP A 157 -3.37 -1.65 16.28
CA ASP A 157 -3.75 -0.78 15.17
C ASP A 157 -2.51 -0.08 14.61
N LEU A 158 -1.74 0.57 15.47
CA LEU A 158 -0.50 1.21 15.04
C LEU A 158 0.55 0.18 14.57
N ALA A 159 0.54 -1.04 15.12
CA ALA A 159 1.34 -2.15 14.61
C ALA A 159 0.94 -2.51 13.17
N ASN A 160 -0.37 -2.58 12.85
CA ASN A 160 -0.87 -2.83 11.50
C ASN A 160 -0.51 -1.70 10.52
N GLU A 161 -0.62 -0.45 10.97
CA GLU A 161 -0.17 0.70 10.18
C GLU A 161 1.32 0.59 9.84
N SER A 162 2.14 0.22 10.82
CA SER A 162 3.58 0.03 10.62
C SER A 162 3.89 -1.11 9.63
N ILE A 163 3.15 -2.23 9.72
CA ILE A 163 3.26 -3.35 8.77
C ILE A 163 2.84 -2.90 7.36
N TYR A 164 1.76 -2.12 7.24
CA TYR A 164 1.32 -1.57 5.95
C TYR A 164 2.39 -0.67 5.32
N ILE A 165 2.98 0.26 6.08
CA ILE A 165 4.07 1.12 5.59
C ILE A 165 5.28 0.29 5.16
N SER A 166 5.65 -0.77 5.91
CA SER A 166 6.75 -1.67 5.53
C SER A 166 6.50 -2.33 4.18
N GLY A 167 5.28 -2.84 3.95
CA GLY A 167 4.91 -3.42 2.66
C GLY A 167 4.89 -2.39 1.53
N TYR A 168 4.47 -1.15 1.82
CA TYR A 168 4.46 -0.07 0.84
C TYR A 168 5.88 0.40 0.48
N CYS A 169 6.80 0.48 1.45
CA CYS A 169 8.21 0.70 1.17
C CYS A 169 8.78 -0.39 0.23
N CYS A 170 8.46 -1.67 0.48
CA CYS A 170 8.87 -2.77 -0.40
C CYS A 170 8.32 -2.61 -1.82
N GLN A 171 7.08 -2.12 -2.01
CA GLN A 171 6.54 -1.81 -3.34
C GLN A 171 7.37 -0.73 -4.04
N MET A 172 7.69 0.37 -3.35
CA MET A 172 8.51 1.46 -3.90
C MET A 172 9.92 0.98 -4.27
N LEU A 173 10.44 0.00 -3.54
CA LEU A 173 11.73 -0.66 -3.79
C LEU A 173 11.64 -1.81 -4.83
N LYS A 174 10.43 -2.11 -5.36
CA LYS A 174 10.16 -3.22 -6.28
C LYS A 174 10.51 -4.60 -5.70
N ASP A 175 10.43 -4.75 -4.38
CA ASP A 175 10.68 -6.00 -3.65
C ASP A 175 9.36 -6.77 -3.40
N ASN A 176 8.95 -7.60 -4.36
CA ASN A 176 7.72 -8.40 -4.25
C ASN A 176 7.75 -9.42 -3.10
N GLU A 177 8.92 -9.95 -2.74
CA GLU A 177 9.02 -10.88 -1.61
C GLU A 177 8.86 -10.14 -0.28
N GLY A 178 9.44 -8.96 -0.16
CA GLY A 178 9.19 -8.06 0.97
C GLY A 178 7.72 -7.67 1.09
N VAL A 179 7.05 -7.34 -0.02
CA VAL A 179 5.60 -7.06 -0.02
C VAL A 179 4.82 -8.26 0.53
N LYS A 180 5.06 -9.48 0.03
CA LYS A 180 4.39 -10.70 0.51
C LYS A 180 4.67 -10.96 1.99
N LYS A 181 5.89 -10.70 2.46
CA LYS A 181 6.27 -10.83 3.87
C LYS A 181 5.41 -9.96 4.78
N TYR A 182 5.23 -8.68 4.42
CA TYR A 182 4.50 -7.72 5.26
C TYR A 182 2.98 -7.75 5.04
N TYR A 183 2.50 -7.85 3.80
CA TYR A 183 1.07 -7.87 3.51
C TYR A 183 0.40 -9.22 3.79
N GLY A 184 1.14 -10.33 3.72
CA GLY A 184 0.61 -11.66 4.02
C GLY A 184 -0.07 -11.79 5.39
N PRO A 185 0.53 -11.30 6.50
CA PRO A 185 -0.13 -11.24 7.81
C PRO A 185 -1.42 -10.40 7.81
N LEU A 186 -1.46 -9.27 7.09
CA LEU A 186 -2.65 -8.42 7.00
C LEU A 186 -3.79 -9.14 6.25
N VAL A 187 -3.50 -9.77 5.11
CA VAL A 187 -4.47 -10.56 4.33
C VAL A 187 -5.11 -11.68 5.17
N ARG A 188 -4.40 -12.24 6.15
CA ARG A 188 -4.93 -13.30 7.02
C ARG A 188 -5.86 -12.83 8.14
N LYS A 189 -6.02 -11.51 8.36
CA LYS A 189 -6.91 -10.98 9.41
C LYS A 189 -8.39 -11.21 9.07
N ASN A 190 -9.17 -11.62 10.05
CA ASN A 190 -10.61 -11.89 9.90
C ASN A 190 -11.49 -10.66 10.15
N LYS A 191 -10.96 -9.67 10.86
CA LYS A 191 -11.65 -8.43 11.20
C LYS A 191 -10.75 -7.26 10.89
N ILE A 192 -11.30 -6.27 10.24
CA ILE A 192 -10.63 -5.03 9.84
C ILE A 192 -11.45 -3.88 10.40
N LYS A 193 -10.78 -2.91 11.02
CA LYS A 193 -11.41 -1.66 11.45
C LYS A 193 -11.76 -0.79 10.25
N ASP A 194 -12.80 0.01 10.36
CA ASP A 194 -13.31 0.82 9.24
C ASP A 194 -12.27 1.83 8.73
N ASP A 195 -11.51 2.44 9.62
CA ASP A 195 -10.43 3.37 9.29
C ASP A 195 -9.23 2.72 8.58
N PHE A 196 -9.06 1.40 8.72
CA PHE A 196 -8.01 0.64 8.04
C PHE A 196 -8.46 -0.01 6.72
N LYS A 197 -9.79 -0.03 6.42
CA LYS A 197 -10.34 -0.63 5.19
C LYS A 197 -9.71 -0.10 3.90
N PRO A 198 -9.48 1.22 3.70
CA PRO A 198 -8.85 1.71 2.47
C PRO A 198 -7.44 1.14 2.24
N ARG A 199 -6.67 0.94 3.31
CA ARG A 199 -5.36 0.30 3.23
C ARG A 199 -5.47 -1.18 2.87
N MET A 200 -6.49 -1.86 3.39
CA MET A 200 -6.74 -3.26 3.07
C MET A 200 -7.19 -3.47 1.62
N GLN A 201 -7.97 -2.56 1.04
CA GLN A 201 -8.26 -2.56 -0.40
C GLN A 201 -6.95 -2.57 -1.21
N HIS A 202 -6.06 -1.64 -0.90
CA HIS A 202 -4.73 -1.58 -1.53
C HIS A 202 -3.93 -2.88 -1.32
N VAL A 203 -3.88 -3.40 -0.09
CA VAL A 203 -3.18 -4.65 0.24
C VAL A 203 -3.69 -5.83 -0.62
N TYR A 204 -5.02 -6.01 -0.71
CA TYR A 204 -5.61 -7.09 -1.50
C TYR A 204 -5.31 -6.93 -3.00
N THR A 205 -5.44 -5.70 -3.53
CA THR A 205 -5.16 -5.41 -4.95
C THR A 205 -3.70 -5.69 -5.31
N VAL A 206 -2.77 -5.25 -4.48
CA VAL A 206 -1.33 -5.47 -4.70
C VAL A 206 -0.96 -6.95 -4.62
N MET A 207 -1.44 -7.65 -3.58
CA MET A 207 -1.17 -9.08 -3.43
C MET A 207 -1.75 -9.90 -4.59
N TYR A 208 -2.97 -9.56 -5.03
CA TYR A 208 -3.58 -10.15 -6.22
C TYR A 208 -2.71 -9.93 -7.47
N GLY A 209 -2.23 -8.70 -7.69
CA GLY A 209 -1.37 -8.35 -8.82
C GLY A 209 -0.08 -9.18 -8.83
N ILE A 210 0.62 -9.25 -7.70
CA ILE A 210 1.86 -10.03 -7.55
C ILE A 210 1.62 -11.52 -7.87
N TYR A 211 0.57 -12.13 -7.32
CA TYR A 211 0.27 -13.53 -7.58
C TYR A 211 -0.14 -13.77 -9.03
N LYS A 212 -0.85 -12.82 -9.66
CA LYS A 212 -1.21 -12.89 -11.09
C LYS A 212 0.02 -12.86 -11.99
N GLU A 213 0.98 -11.96 -11.74
CA GLU A 213 2.25 -11.88 -12.45
C GLU A 213 3.07 -13.17 -12.30
N GLN A 214 3.06 -13.77 -11.12
CA GLN A 214 3.71 -15.04 -10.81
C GLN A 214 2.96 -16.25 -11.37
N LYS A 215 1.78 -16.06 -11.98
CA LYS A 215 0.88 -17.13 -12.46
C LYS A 215 0.45 -18.11 -11.36
N ASP A 216 0.42 -17.63 -10.11
CA ASP A 216 -0.01 -18.40 -8.94
C ASP A 216 -1.55 -18.33 -8.80
N THR A 217 -2.22 -19.14 -9.62
CA THR A 217 -3.68 -19.21 -9.71
C THR A 217 -4.35 -19.46 -8.36
N ALA A 218 -3.75 -20.31 -7.53
CA ALA A 218 -4.32 -20.68 -6.23
C ALA A 218 -4.36 -19.47 -5.29
N ASN A 219 -3.26 -18.71 -5.21
CA ASN A 219 -3.20 -17.53 -4.34
C ASN A 219 -3.95 -16.34 -4.94
N VAL A 220 -4.10 -16.21 -6.26
CA VAL A 220 -4.99 -15.23 -6.91
C VAL A 220 -6.42 -15.40 -6.42
N ILE A 221 -7.00 -16.63 -6.57
CA ILE A 221 -8.38 -16.92 -6.13
C ILE A 221 -8.51 -16.72 -4.63
N LYS A 222 -7.61 -17.31 -3.84
CA LYS A 222 -7.64 -17.25 -2.38
C LYS A 222 -7.60 -15.81 -1.86
N THR A 223 -6.80 -14.94 -2.49
CA THR A 223 -6.70 -13.53 -2.11
C THR A 223 -8.01 -12.80 -2.40
N ALA A 224 -8.61 -13.00 -3.57
CA ALA A 224 -9.85 -12.38 -3.96
C ALA A 224 -11.05 -12.88 -3.11
N GLU A 225 -11.16 -14.20 -2.87
CA GLU A 225 -12.18 -14.79 -1.98
C GLU A 225 -12.04 -14.26 -0.54
N ARG A 226 -10.80 -14.09 -0.09
CA ARG A 226 -10.53 -13.53 1.24
C ARG A 226 -10.99 -12.07 1.33
N TYR A 227 -10.74 -11.28 0.30
CA TYR A 227 -11.20 -9.90 0.21
C TYR A 227 -12.73 -9.83 0.31
N THR A 228 -13.44 -10.59 -0.53
CA THR A 228 -14.91 -10.66 -0.53
C THR A 228 -15.48 -11.10 0.83
N LYS A 229 -14.81 -12.02 1.50
CA LYS A 229 -15.23 -12.50 2.83
C LYS A 229 -15.06 -11.47 3.93
N VAL A 230 -14.00 -10.66 3.89
CA VAL A 230 -13.62 -9.73 4.96
C VAL A 230 -14.26 -8.36 4.76
N MET A 231 -14.51 -7.99 3.51
CA MET A 231 -15.11 -6.71 3.12
C MET A 231 -16.23 -6.95 2.09
N PRO A 232 -17.32 -7.64 2.49
CA PRO A 232 -18.39 -8.04 1.58
C PRO A 232 -19.19 -6.87 1.01
N GLU A 233 -19.13 -5.71 1.67
CA GLU A 233 -19.77 -4.45 1.24
C GLU A 233 -18.93 -3.65 0.22
N ASP A 234 -17.73 -4.10 -0.10
CA ASP A 234 -16.85 -3.41 -1.04
C ASP A 234 -17.02 -3.97 -2.46
N PRO A 235 -17.59 -3.22 -3.39
CA PRO A 235 -17.79 -3.69 -4.77
C PRO A 235 -16.48 -4.07 -5.47
N SER A 236 -15.35 -3.45 -5.06
CA SER A 236 -14.01 -3.81 -5.58
C SER A 236 -13.66 -5.26 -5.31
N ALA A 237 -14.12 -5.81 -4.18
CA ALA A 237 -13.86 -7.21 -3.83
C ALA A 237 -14.57 -8.16 -4.80
N ASN A 238 -15.84 -7.87 -5.17
CA ASN A 238 -16.58 -8.64 -6.14
C ASN A 238 -15.94 -8.58 -7.53
N LEU A 239 -15.48 -7.40 -7.97
CA LEU A 239 -14.78 -7.25 -9.25
C LEU A 239 -13.43 -7.94 -9.28
N LEU A 240 -12.68 -7.89 -8.18
CA LEU A 240 -11.39 -8.59 -8.10
C LEU A 240 -11.58 -10.12 -8.20
N LEU A 241 -12.61 -10.65 -7.54
CA LEU A 241 -12.95 -12.07 -7.62
C LEU A 241 -13.51 -12.45 -9.00
N ALA A 242 -14.30 -11.57 -9.64
CA ALA A 242 -14.75 -11.75 -11.01
C ALA A 242 -13.57 -11.87 -11.99
N ASN A 243 -12.59 -10.96 -11.87
CA ASN A 243 -11.34 -11.03 -12.67
C ASN A 243 -10.55 -12.33 -12.41
N ALA A 244 -10.50 -12.81 -11.17
CA ALA A 244 -9.88 -14.08 -10.85
C ALA A 244 -10.58 -15.25 -11.56
N TYR A 245 -11.91 -15.24 -11.60
CA TYR A 245 -12.69 -16.27 -12.30
C TYR A 245 -12.61 -16.15 -13.83
N VAL A 246 -12.51 -14.96 -14.39
CA VAL A 246 -12.19 -14.77 -15.81
C VAL A 246 -10.87 -15.47 -16.15
N TRP A 247 -9.84 -15.15 -15.37
CA TRP A 247 -8.50 -15.67 -15.60
C TRP A 247 -8.42 -17.20 -15.47
N THR A 248 -9.26 -17.81 -14.64
CA THR A 248 -9.34 -19.25 -14.43
C THR A 248 -10.39 -19.95 -15.33
N GLY A 249 -11.04 -19.21 -16.21
CA GLY A 249 -12.02 -19.72 -17.17
C GLY A 249 -13.42 -19.94 -16.63
N ASN A 250 -13.73 -19.55 -15.39
CA ASN A 250 -15.06 -19.67 -14.81
C ASN A 250 -15.93 -18.44 -15.16
N LYS A 251 -16.33 -18.36 -16.43
CA LYS A 251 -17.06 -17.22 -16.98
C LYS A 251 -18.39 -16.94 -16.27
N SER A 252 -19.16 -17.96 -15.91
CA SER A 252 -20.47 -17.80 -15.27
C SER A 252 -20.36 -17.11 -13.92
N LYS A 253 -19.42 -17.54 -13.08
CA LYS A 253 -19.19 -16.88 -11.77
C LYS A 253 -18.62 -15.47 -11.92
N ALA A 254 -17.82 -15.22 -12.96
CA ALA A 254 -17.30 -13.89 -13.21
C ALA A 254 -18.43 -12.90 -13.54
N VAL A 255 -19.36 -13.31 -14.41
CA VAL A 255 -20.53 -12.49 -14.79
C VAL A 255 -21.46 -12.26 -13.59
N GLU A 256 -21.76 -13.27 -12.78
CA GLU A 256 -22.56 -13.15 -11.57
C GLU A 256 -22.01 -12.08 -10.60
N LEU A 257 -20.70 -12.11 -10.37
CA LEU A 257 -20.03 -11.15 -9.48
C LEU A 257 -19.94 -9.74 -10.09
N ALA A 258 -19.77 -9.63 -11.40
CA ALA A 258 -19.81 -8.34 -12.10
C ALA A 258 -21.19 -7.71 -12.00
N GLN A 259 -22.26 -8.48 -12.20
CA GLN A 259 -23.63 -8.01 -12.02
C GLN A 259 -23.91 -7.56 -10.60
N LYS A 260 -23.45 -8.34 -9.60
CA LYS A 260 -23.56 -7.96 -8.19
C LYS A 260 -22.86 -6.63 -7.90
N ALA A 261 -21.63 -6.44 -8.38
CA ALA A 261 -20.88 -5.19 -8.20
C ALA A 261 -21.60 -4.00 -8.87
N GLU A 262 -22.22 -4.20 -10.03
CA GLU A 262 -23.03 -3.18 -10.70
C GLU A 262 -24.24 -2.79 -9.86
N ASP A 263 -24.99 -3.77 -9.36
CA ASP A 263 -26.20 -3.52 -8.57
C ASP A 263 -25.88 -2.75 -7.27
N GLU A 264 -24.76 -3.07 -6.64
CA GLU A 264 -24.26 -2.39 -5.42
C GLU A 264 -23.82 -0.94 -5.69
N THR A 265 -23.38 -0.62 -6.91
CA THR A 265 -22.83 0.70 -7.26
C THR A 265 -23.78 1.61 -8.03
N ARG A 266 -24.92 1.11 -8.50
CA ARG A 266 -25.87 1.79 -9.41
C ARG A 266 -26.26 3.21 -8.98
N ASN A 267 -26.39 3.47 -7.69
CA ASN A 267 -26.79 4.77 -7.15
C ASN A 267 -25.65 5.47 -6.39
N THR A 268 -24.41 5.07 -6.61
CA THR A 268 -23.26 5.66 -5.95
C THR A 268 -22.56 6.70 -6.83
N PRO A 269 -21.88 7.70 -6.24
CA PRO A 269 -20.99 8.56 -7.02
C PRO A 269 -19.94 7.74 -7.77
N GLY A 270 -19.70 8.08 -9.04
CA GLY A 270 -18.74 7.35 -9.88
C GLY A 270 -19.29 6.05 -10.50
N TYR A 271 -20.61 5.85 -10.53
CA TYR A 271 -21.24 4.69 -11.16
C TYR A 271 -20.76 4.47 -12.61
N ALA A 272 -20.53 5.53 -13.38
CA ALA A 272 -19.96 5.43 -14.71
C ALA A 272 -18.63 4.65 -14.75
N LYS A 273 -17.77 4.88 -13.76
CA LYS A 273 -16.49 4.17 -13.64
C LYS A 273 -16.68 2.70 -13.29
N TRP A 274 -17.66 2.38 -12.45
CA TRP A 274 -18.01 1.00 -12.13
C TRP A 274 -18.53 0.26 -13.36
N LEU A 275 -19.36 0.89 -14.18
CA LEU A 275 -19.84 0.33 -15.46
C LEU A 275 -18.68 -0.07 -16.38
N CYS A 276 -17.62 0.72 -16.45
CA CYS A 276 -16.43 0.36 -17.24
C CYS A 276 -15.74 -0.90 -16.71
N ALA A 277 -15.59 -1.03 -15.39
CA ALA A 277 -14.99 -2.21 -14.79
C ALA A 277 -15.84 -3.47 -15.04
N VAL A 278 -17.17 -3.35 -14.93
CA VAL A 278 -18.13 -4.40 -15.24
C VAL A 278 -18.09 -4.76 -16.72
N ALA A 279 -18.08 -3.76 -17.62
CA ALA A 279 -17.96 -3.97 -19.06
C ALA A 279 -16.71 -4.78 -19.44
N GLY A 280 -15.56 -4.49 -18.77
CA GLY A 280 -14.33 -5.26 -18.95
C GLY A 280 -14.46 -6.76 -18.61
N ILE A 281 -15.28 -7.12 -17.62
CA ILE A 281 -15.57 -8.52 -17.30
C ILE A 281 -16.40 -9.17 -18.42
N TYR A 282 -17.47 -8.49 -18.90
CA TYR A 282 -18.26 -9.01 -20.02
C TYR A 282 -17.43 -9.17 -21.29
N GLU A 283 -16.57 -8.20 -21.60
CA GLU A 283 -15.62 -8.31 -22.72
C GLU A 283 -14.75 -9.55 -22.62
N GLN A 284 -14.08 -9.73 -21.47
CA GLN A 284 -13.17 -10.87 -21.23
C GLN A 284 -13.90 -12.22 -21.22
N THR A 285 -15.18 -12.26 -20.87
CA THR A 285 -16.00 -13.47 -20.93
C THR A 285 -16.54 -13.77 -22.33
N GLY A 286 -16.43 -12.79 -23.25
CA GLY A 286 -16.86 -12.88 -24.64
C GLY A 286 -18.28 -12.39 -24.91
N ASP A 287 -18.95 -11.80 -23.91
CA ASP A 287 -20.25 -11.13 -24.11
C ASP A 287 -20.01 -9.67 -24.53
N PHE A 288 -19.62 -9.51 -25.80
CA PHE A 288 -19.31 -8.21 -26.38
C PHE A 288 -20.51 -7.28 -26.49
N ALA A 289 -21.72 -7.81 -26.65
CA ALA A 289 -22.92 -7.01 -26.76
C ALA A 289 -23.24 -6.31 -25.42
N THR A 290 -23.16 -7.04 -24.33
CA THR A 290 -23.34 -6.47 -22.99
C THR A 290 -22.21 -5.52 -22.63
N ALA A 291 -20.94 -5.86 -22.94
CA ALA A 291 -19.80 -4.98 -22.71
C ALA A 291 -19.97 -3.63 -23.42
N GLU A 292 -20.33 -3.63 -24.69
CA GLU A 292 -20.59 -2.41 -25.48
C GLU A 292 -21.71 -1.57 -24.89
N ALA A 293 -22.83 -2.19 -24.50
CA ALA A 293 -23.94 -1.48 -23.87
C ALA A 293 -23.50 -0.77 -22.58
N LYS A 294 -22.68 -1.43 -21.74
CA LYS A 294 -22.17 -0.85 -20.49
C LYS A 294 -21.16 0.28 -20.73
N PHE A 295 -20.22 0.14 -21.65
CA PHE A 295 -19.31 1.22 -22.03
C PHE A 295 -20.07 2.42 -22.59
N LYS A 296 -21.09 2.18 -23.42
CA LYS A 296 -21.95 3.25 -23.97
C LYS A 296 -22.74 3.95 -22.89
N GLU A 297 -23.33 3.22 -21.94
CA GLU A 297 -24.03 3.79 -20.78
C GLU A 297 -23.07 4.66 -19.97
N SER A 298 -21.86 4.16 -19.67
CA SER A 298 -20.83 4.91 -18.97
C SER A 298 -20.45 6.20 -19.70
N SER A 299 -20.19 6.15 -21.01
CA SER A 299 -19.86 7.34 -21.82
C SER A 299 -21.02 8.33 -21.95
N THR A 300 -22.26 7.88 -21.78
CA THR A 300 -23.43 8.76 -21.73
C THR A 300 -23.51 9.52 -20.41
N LEU A 301 -23.18 8.85 -19.30
CA LEU A 301 -23.13 9.46 -17.96
C LEU A 301 -21.96 10.42 -17.81
N GLU A 302 -20.79 10.01 -18.28
CA GLU A 302 -19.54 10.78 -18.23
C GLU A 302 -18.84 10.78 -19.59
N PRO A 303 -19.18 11.71 -20.52
CA PRO A 303 -18.70 11.67 -21.91
C PRO A 303 -17.18 11.74 -22.09
N ASN A 304 -16.48 12.34 -21.14
CA ASN A 304 -15.01 12.49 -21.21
C ASN A 304 -14.27 11.42 -20.42
N GLN A 305 -14.93 10.39 -19.91
CA GLN A 305 -14.27 9.36 -19.13
C GLN A 305 -13.33 8.52 -20.01
N LEU A 306 -12.06 8.42 -19.58
CA LEU A 306 -11.01 7.73 -20.32
C LEU A 306 -11.36 6.26 -20.55
N GLU A 307 -11.72 5.53 -19.49
CA GLU A 307 -11.99 4.10 -19.51
C GLU A 307 -13.19 3.74 -20.42
N ALA A 308 -14.25 4.56 -20.41
CA ALA A 308 -15.42 4.33 -21.28
C ALA A 308 -15.06 4.54 -22.75
N ASN A 309 -14.36 5.63 -23.05
CA ASN A 309 -13.97 5.96 -24.41
C ASN A 309 -12.94 4.97 -24.97
N SER A 310 -11.93 4.60 -24.20
CA SER A 310 -10.95 3.60 -24.63
C SER A 310 -11.55 2.20 -24.76
N GLY A 311 -12.49 1.82 -23.88
CA GLY A 311 -13.24 0.57 -23.96
C GLY A 311 -14.11 0.50 -25.21
N MET A 312 -14.90 1.52 -25.51
CA MET A 312 -15.70 1.59 -26.75
C MET A 312 -14.83 1.51 -28.00
N ALA A 313 -13.71 2.27 -28.01
CA ALA A 313 -12.78 2.23 -29.13
C ALA A 313 -12.21 0.81 -29.35
N THR A 314 -11.84 0.12 -28.26
CA THR A 314 -11.33 -1.26 -28.30
C THR A 314 -12.37 -2.22 -28.88
N MET A 315 -13.65 -2.10 -28.45
CA MET A 315 -14.75 -2.91 -28.97
C MET A 315 -14.96 -2.71 -30.47
N LEU A 316 -15.00 -1.47 -30.92
CA LEU A 316 -15.16 -1.12 -32.34
C LEU A 316 -13.97 -1.57 -33.19
N PHE A 317 -12.75 -1.36 -32.69
CA PHE A 317 -11.53 -1.83 -33.36
C PHE A 317 -11.50 -3.35 -33.52
N LYS A 318 -11.94 -4.09 -32.51
CA LYS A 318 -12.06 -5.55 -32.57
C LYS A 318 -13.07 -6.01 -33.62
N ARG A 319 -14.23 -5.36 -33.70
CA ARG A 319 -15.20 -5.62 -34.78
C ARG A 319 -14.63 -5.32 -36.16
N ALA A 320 -13.90 -4.23 -36.30
CA ALA A 320 -13.22 -3.91 -37.56
C ALA A 320 -12.20 -4.98 -37.93
N TYR A 321 -11.41 -5.48 -36.98
CA TYR A 321 -10.45 -6.56 -37.18
C TYR A 321 -11.14 -7.87 -37.60
N GLU A 322 -12.30 -8.22 -37.01
CA GLU A 322 -13.08 -9.39 -37.43
C GLU A 322 -13.53 -9.30 -38.91
N LYS A 323 -13.88 -8.08 -39.38
CA LYS A 323 -14.19 -7.84 -40.80
C LYS A 323 -12.95 -7.99 -41.68
N ASP A 324 -11.79 -7.50 -41.26
CA ASP A 324 -10.53 -7.71 -41.97
C ASP A 324 -10.17 -9.18 -42.12
N GLN A 325 -10.33 -9.97 -41.05
CA GLN A 325 -10.13 -11.43 -41.11
C GLN A 325 -11.10 -12.11 -42.08
N ALA A 326 -12.37 -11.68 -42.07
CA ALA A 326 -13.36 -12.19 -43.00
C ALA A 326 -13.00 -11.85 -44.47
N ILE A 327 -12.55 -10.65 -44.76
CA ILE A 327 -12.06 -10.22 -46.08
C ILE A 327 -10.88 -11.07 -46.51
N SER A 328 -9.90 -11.29 -45.64
CA SER A 328 -8.69 -12.04 -45.90
C SER A 328 -8.94 -13.52 -46.24
N ASN A 329 -10.08 -14.07 -45.85
CA ASN A 329 -10.50 -15.45 -46.10
C ASN A 329 -11.34 -15.60 -47.39
N LEU A 330 -11.66 -14.52 -48.11
CA LEU A 330 -12.39 -14.59 -49.37
C LEU A 330 -11.48 -15.00 -50.53
N GLY A 331 -12.11 -15.59 -51.58
CA GLY A 331 -11.44 -15.88 -52.83
C GLY A 331 -11.43 -14.68 -53.79
N TYR A 332 -11.40 -14.98 -55.09
CA TYR A 332 -11.32 -13.97 -56.17
C TYR A 332 -12.50 -14.08 -57.16
N SER A 333 -13.64 -14.63 -56.70
CA SER A 333 -14.85 -14.67 -57.53
C SER A 333 -15.54 -13.30 -57.56
N GLU A 334 -16.39 -13.03 -58.56
CA GLU A 334 -17.22 -11.81 -58.58
C GLU A 334 -18.11 -11.70 -57.34
N GLU A 335 -18.61 -12.82 -56.82
CA GLU A 335 -19.37 -12.86 -55.60
C GLU A 335 -18.53 -12.49 -54.37
N ASP A 336 -17.29 -13.00 -54.29
CA ASP A 336 -16.34 -12.64 -53.22
C ASP A 336 -15.96 -11.15 -53.28
N GLU A 337 -15.86 -10.56 -54.46
CA GLU A 337 -15.55 -9.13 -54.61
C GLU A 337 -16.70 -8.25 -54.05
N VAL A 338 -17.95 -8.61 -54.30
CA VAL A 338 -19.13 -7.93 -53.76
C VAL A 338 -19.14 -8.03 -52.20
N ILE A 339 -18.86 -9.25 -51.68
CA ILE A 339 -18.79 -9.49 -50.24
C ILE A 339 -17.66 -8.66 -49.60
N SER A 340 -16.48 -8.69 -50.23
CA SER A 340 -15.30 -7.93 -49.77
C SER A 340 -15.59 -6.41 -49.67
N LYS A 341 -16.22 -5.87 -50.69
CA LYS A 341 -16.64 -4.44 -50.70
C LYS A 341 -17.54 -4.10 -49.50
N LYS A 342 -18.57 -4.91 -49.28
CA LYS A 342 -19.51 -4.72 -48.17
C LYS A 342 -18.78 -4.82 -46.81
N LEU A 343 -17.94 -5.84 -46.62
CA LEU A 343 -17.18 -6.01 -45.38
C LEU A 343 -16.19 -4.85 -45.15
N THR A 344 -15.60 -4.32 -46.23
CA THR A 344 -14.72 -3.16 -46.17
C THR A 344 -15.48 -1.89 -45.73
N GLU A 345 -16.71 -1.68 -46.23
CA GLU A 345 -17.58 -0.56 -45.82
C GLU A 345 -17.94 -0.68 -44.32
N GLU A 346 -18.32 -1.89 -43.86
CA GLU A 346 -18.63 -2.16 -42.45
C GLU A 346 -17.41 -1.95 -41.55
N ARG A 347 -16.21 -2.46 -41.95
CA ARG A 347 -14.95 -2.24 -41.26
C ARG A 347 -14.64 -0.75 -41.10
N ASN A 348 -14.71 -0.01 -42.20
CA ASN A 348 -14.42 1.42 -42.21
C ASN A 348 -15.38 2.22 -41.32
N ALA A 349 -16.67 1.83 -41.27
CA ALA A 349 -17.63 2.44 -40.36
C ALA A 349 -17.25 2.23 -38.88
N PHE A 350 -16.82 1.02 -38.49
CA PHE A 350 -16.35 0.77 -37.13
C PHE A 350 -15.07 1.54 -36.79
N LEU A 351 -14.10 1.64 -37.72
CA LEU A 351 -12.89 2.40 -37.51
C LEU A 351 -13.14 3.89 -37.35
N ASN A 352 -14.06 4.47 -38.18
CA ASN A 352 -14.43 5.89 -38.03
C ASN A 352 -15.07 6.17 -36.66
N GLN A 353 -15.96 5.31 -36.18
CA GLN A 353 -16.53 5.45 -34.83
C GLN A 353 -15.45 5.31 -33.74
N ALA A 354 -14.52 4.36 -33.88
CA ALA A 354 -13.43 4.18 -32.93
C ALA A 354 -12.54 5.43 -32.84
N ILE A 355 -12.29 6.12 -33.97
CA ILE A 355 -11.51 7.37 -34.02
C ILE A 355 -12.10 8.43 -33.09
N ASP A 356 -13.42 8.59 -33.08
CA ASP A 356 -14.09 9.62 -32.26
C ASP A 356 -13.91 9.33 -30.77
N TYR A 357 -14.08 8.08 -30.35
CA TYR A 357 -13.85 7.67 -28.97
C TYR A 357 -12.38 7.82 -28.57
N LEU A 358 -11.43 7.43 -29.43
CA LEU A 358 -10.00 7.59 -29.17
C LEU A 358 -9.60 9.06 -29.01
N LYS A 359 -10.14 9.95 -29.85
CA LYS A 359 -9.91 11.39 -29.71
C LYS A 359 -10.43 11.92 -28.36
N ASN A 360 -11.59 11.47 -27.91
CA ASN A 360 -12.13 11.87 -26.62
C ASN A 360 -11.26 11.36 -25.45
N ALA A 361 -10.79 10.10 -25.50
CA ALA A 361 -9.89 9.53 -24.51
C ALA A 361 -8.55 10.29 -24.44
N ILE A 362 -7.95 10.61 -25.60
CA ILE A 362 -6.72 11.39 -25.70
C ILE A 362 -6.91 12.81 -25.15
N LYS A 363 -8.00 13.47 -25.53
CA LYS A 363 -8.34 14.82 -25.05
C LYS A 363 -8.49 14.86 -23.53
N TYR A 364 -9.05 13.81 -22.90
CA TYR A 364 -9.12 13.72 -21.45
C TYR A 364 -7.72 13.74 -20.83
N VAL A 365 -6.80 12.88 -21.28
CA VAL A 365 -5.45 12.83 -20.75
C VAL A 365 -4.70 14.12 -20.97
N ASP A 366 -4.85 14.76 -22.14
CA ASP A 366 -4.20 16.02 -22.48
C ASP A 366 -4.67 17.18 -21.59
N ALA A 367 -5.87 17.11 -21.03
CA ALA A 367 -6.42 18.12 -20.13
C ALA A 367 -5.93 17.97 -18.67
N LEU A 368 -5.27 16.87 -18.33
CA LEU A 368 -4.72 16.64 -16.99
C LEU A 368 -3.42 17.46 -16.77
N ASP A 369 -3.11 17.69 -15.49
CA ASP A 369 -1.80 18.23 -15.11
C ASP A 369 -0.66 17.23 -15.40
N ALA A 370 0.59 17.66 -15.26
CA ALA A 370 1.77 16.83 -15.56
C ALA A 370 1.79 15.51 -14.77
N ASN A 371 1.31 15.51 -13.52
CA ASN A 371 1.26 14.31 -12.70
C ASN A 371 0.17 13.36 -13.20
N GLY A 372 -1.02 13.86 -13.52
CA GLY A 372 -2.11 13.08 -14.11
C GLY A 372 -1.72 12.49 -15.47
N GLN A 373 -1.07 13.27 -16.34
CA GLN A 373 -0.56 12.77 -17.63
C GLN A 373 0.48 11.66 -17.44
N ALA A 374 1.36 11.80 -16.45
CA ALA A 374 2.36 10.75 -16.15
C ALA A 374 1.69 9.45 -15.65
N GLN A 375 0.63 9.55 -14.84
CA GLN A 375 -0.13 8.39 -14.38
C GLN A 375 -0.85 7.65 -15.51
N HIS A 376 -1.37 8.37 -16.52
CA HIS A 376 -2.09 7.82 -17.67
C HIS A 376 -1.23 7.67 -18.93
N ARG A 377 0.11 7.72 -18.80
CA ARG A 377 1.03 7.63 -19.95
C ARG A 377 0.83 6.35 -20.78
N ALA A 378 0.63 5.21 -20.11
CA ALA A 378 0.42 3.94 -20.77
C ALA A 378 -0.92 3.89 -21.53
N ASP A 379 -1.98 4.43 -20.93
CA ASP A 379 -3.30 4.52 -21.55
C ASP A 379 -3.27 5.43 -22.78
N LEU A 380 -2.64 6.59 -22.65
CA LEU A 380 -2.43 7.53 -23.75
C LEU A 380 -1.65 6.87 -24.92
N TYR A 381 -0.57 6.18 -24.62
CA TYR A 381 0.23 5.48 -25.62
C TYR A 381 -0.59 4.42 -26.37
N ASN A 382 -1.40 3.64 -25.67
CA ASN A 382 -2.28 2.64 -26.27
C ASN A 382 -3.35 3.28 -27.16
N CYS A 383 -3.98 4.36 -26.70
CA CYS A 383 -4.96 5.12 -27.48
C CYS A 383 -4.34 5.70 -28.76
N LEU A 384 -3.16 6.31 -28.67
CA LEU A 384 -2.45 6.85 -29.83
C LEU A 384 -2.07 5.75 -30.83
N ARG A 385 -1.55 4.62 -30.39
CA ARG A 385 -1.24 3.50 -31.26
C ARG A 385 -2.46 2.98 -32.02
N THR A 386 -3.55 2.77 -31.31
CA THR A 386 -4.82 2.31 -31.92
C THR A 386 -5.34 3.34 -32.90
N LEU A 387 -5.32 4.64 -32.56
CA LEU A 387 -5.73 5.71 -33.46
C LEU A 387 -4.88 5.79 -34.73
N ASN A 388 -3.56 5.64 -34.58
CA ASN A 388 -2.64 5.58 -35.72
C ASN A 388 -2.95 4.41 -36.65
N THR A 389 -3.25 3.23 -36.08
CA THR A 389 -3.64 2.04 -36.86
C THR A 389 -4.96 2.30 -37.60
N CYS A 390 -5.96 2.91 -36.96
CA CYS A 390 -7.21 3.27 -37.62
C CYS A 390 -6.96 4.18 -38.83
N TYR A 391 -6.16 5.24 -38.66
CA TYR A 391 -5.83 6.17 -39.76
C TYR A 391 -5.10 5.48 -40.92
N ILE A 392 -4.09 4.64 -40.62
CA ILE A 392 -3.36 3.90 -41.65
C ILE A 392 -4.32 2.97 -42.43
N THR A 393 -5.19 2.23 -41.74
CA THR A 393 -6.15 1.31 -42.36
C THR A 393 -7.19 2.03 -43.22
N LEU A 394 -7.52 3.27 -42.86
CA LEU A 394 -8.44 4.14 -43.64
C LEU A 394 -7.69 5.00 -44.69
N GLU A 395 -6.40 4.81 -44.88
CA GLU A 395 -5.54 5.58 -45.80
C GLU A 395 -5.48 7.08 -45.50
N MET A 396 -5.78 7.47 -44.23
CA MET A 396 -5.74 8.84 -43.72
C MET A 396 -4.31 9.17 -43.26
N TYR A 397 -3.36 9.22 -44.18
CA TYR A 397 -1.95 9.36 -43.87
C TYR A 397 -1.55 10.71 -43.31
N ASP A 398 -2.26 11.78 -43.66
CA ASP A 398 -1.94 13.11 -43.15
C ASP A 398 -2.36 13.24 -41.67
N GLU A 399 -3.45 12.64 -41.28
CA GLU A 399 -3.90 12.55 -39.87
C GLU A 399 -3.02 11.60 -39.05
N SER A 400 -2.45 10.58 -39.67
CA SER A 400 -1.56 9.60 -39.01
C SER A 400 -0.21 10.23 -38.60
N LYS A 401 0.36 11.13 -39.43
CA LYS A 401 1.69 11.72 -39.22
C LYS A 401 1.88 12.38 -37.84
N PRO A 402 1.00 13.30 -37.37
CA PRO A 402 1.16 13.92 -36.06
C PRO A 402 0.98 12.91 -34.91
N ILE A 403 0.13 11.88 -35.08
CA ILE A 403 -0.06 10.84 -34.07
C ILE A 403 1.21 10.00 -33.95
N LYS A 404 1.78 9.59 -35.07
CA LYS A 404 3.05 8.84 -35.10
C LYS A 404 4.19 9.63 -34.43
N ALA A 405 4.34 10.90 -34.74
CA ALA A 405 5.36 11.76 -34.10
C ALA A 405 5.18 11.80 -32.57
N ARG A 406 3.94 11.82 -32.10
CA ARG A 406 3.64 11.82 -30.66
C ARG A 406 3.95 10.46 -30.00
N ILE A 407 3.70 9.35 -30.68
CA ILE A 407 4.09 8.00 -30.24
C ILE A 407 5.62 7.93 -30.09
N ASP A 408 6.37 8.39 -31.09
CA ASP A 408 7.83 8.38 -31.11
C ASP A 408 8.41 9.22 -29.95
N GLN A 409 7.80 10.35 -29.61
CA GLN A 409 8.18 11.17 -28.44
C GLN A 409 7.97 10.42 -27.11
N ILE A 410 6.86 9.69 -26.97
CA ILE A 410 6.60 8.89 -25.76
C ILE A 410 7.64 7.75 -25.65
N GLU A 411 7.96 7.08 -26.77
CA GLU A 411 8.95 6.00 -26.80
C GLU A 411 10.37 6.52 -26.49
N ALA A 412 10.78 7.68 -27.03
CA ALA A 412 12.06 8.29 -26.77
C ALA A 412 12.24 8.76 -25.30
N GLY A 413 11.18 9.19 -24.66
CA GLY A 413 11.20 9.60 -23.24
C GLY A 413 11.06 8.43 -22.26
N ALA A 414 11.05 7.19 -22.72
CA ALA A 414 10.98 5.98 -21.90
C ALA A 414 12.36 5.39 -21.53
N ASN A 415 13.46 6.00 -22.04
CA ASN A 415 14.84 5.56 -21.79
C ASN A 415 15.48 6.35 -20.63
#